data_41c665fd92d635db5805be44385bc74d
#
_entry.id   41c665fd92d635db5805be44385bc74d
#
_cell.length_a   1.000
_cell.length_b   1.000
_cell.length_c   1.000
_cell.angle_alpha   90.00
_cell.angle_beta   90.00
_cell.angle_gamma   90.00
#
_symmetry.space_group_name_H-M   'P 1'
#
loop_
_entity.id
_entity.type
_entity.pdbx_description
1 polymer ?
#
loop_
_entity_poly.entity_id
_entity_poly.type
_entity_poly.pdbx_seq_one_letter_code
_entity_poly.pdbx_strand_id
1 'polypeptide(L)'
;MLEQLFKGLFDTELTAVISVADFLLCLGFSLLLGLLLALAYMYRTRYTKSFVVTLALLPAVVCVVIMMVNGNVGAGVAVAGAFSLVRFRSVPGTAREIGTLFLAMGAGLIAGMGYLGFAALFTVVMCAVFLLYSRLDFGAKKNASSYKTLTVMIPEELDYAGVFDDIFARYTVSHEQVSVKTTNLGSLFRLTYHIVLRDPAEEKEMIDKLRCRNGNLEILVSKQETTSAEL
;
A
#
# COMPACT_ATOMS: atom_id res chain seq x y z
N MET A 1 -32.17 8.89 34.29
CA MET A 1 -32.34 7.66 33.48
C MET A 1 -31.27 7.52 32.39
N LEU A 2 -31.02 8.52 31.56
CA LEU A 2 -29.93 8.49 30.56
C LEU A 2 -28.54 8.44 31.23
N GLU A 3 -28.28 9.20 32.28
CA GLU A 3 -26.98 9.18 32.99
C GLU A 3 -26.64 7.82 33.62
N GLN A 4 -27.65 7.03 34.02
CA GLN A 4 -27.42 5.67 34.54
C GLN A 4 -27.04 4.67 33.45
N LEU A 5 -27.46 4.90 32.20
CA LEU A 5 -27.17 4.04 31.07
C LEU A 5 -25.70 4.18 30.59
N PHE A 6 -25.10 5.35 30.83
CA PHE A 6 -23.73 5.66 30.45
C PHE A 6 -22.73 5.53 31.62
N LYS A 7 -23.20 5.16 32.83
CA LYS A 7 -22.34 4.86 33.94
C LYS A 7 -21.74 3.46 33.75
N GLY A 8 -20.43 3.36 33.71
CA GLY A 8 -19.73 2.09 33.54
C GLY A 8 -20.01 1.17 34.74
N LEU A 9 -20.24 -0.12 34.47
CA LEU A 9 -20.46 -1.15 35.52
C LEU A 9 -19.28 -1.28 36.50
N PHE A 10 -18.10 -0.82 36.09
CA PHE A 10 -16.84 -0.91 36.84
C PHE A 10 -16.25 0.47 37.18
N ASP A 11 -17.04 1.56 37.03
CA ASP A 11 -16.59 2.91 37.38
C ASP A 11 -16.30 2.99 38.88
N THR A 12 -15.07 3.31 39.23
CA THR A 12 -14.62 3.61 40.59
C THR A 12 -14.30 5.10 40.70
N GLU A 13 -14.24 5.64 41.91
CA GLU A 13 -13.95 7.07 42.17
C GLU A 13 -12.61 7.55 41.61
N LEU A 14 -11.75 6.64 41.16
CA LEU A 14 -10.44 6.89 40.55
C LEU A 14 -10.46 6.91 38.99
N THR A 15 -11.57 6.49 38.35
CA THR A 15 -11.71 6.53 36.92
C THR A 15 -12.41 7.81 36.50
N ALA A 16 -11.79 8.59 35.64
CA ALA A 16 -12.37 9.81 35.07
C ALA A 16 -13.69 9.46 34.37
N VAL A 17 -14.81 9.99 34.83
CA VAL A 17 -16.12 9.82 34.19
C VAL A 17 -16.08 10.59 32.88
N ILE A 18 -16.07 9.88 31.75
CA ILE A 18 -16.13 10.51 30.42
C ILE A 18 -17.56 11.03 30.23
N SER A 19 -17.69 12.34 30.02
CA SER A 19 -18.97 12.94 29.69
C SER A 19 -19.44 12.47 28.31
N VAL A 20 -20.75 12.22 28.17
CA VAL A 20 -21.33 11.84 26.85
C VAL A 20 -21.08 12.92 25.81
N ALA A 21 -21.06 14.19 26.21
CA ALA A 21 -20.77 15.31 25.32
C ALA A 21 -19.31 15.26 24.83
N ASP A 22 -18.34 15.02 25.71
CA ASP A 22 -16.93 14.92 25.35
C ASP A 22 -16.68 13.70 24.45
N PHE A 23 -17.34 12.58 24.74
CA PHE A 23 -17.28 11.39 23.89
C PHE A 23 -17.76 11.69 22.45
N LEU A 24 -18.94 12.30 22.29
CA LEU A 24 -19.49 12.65 20.99
C LEU A 24 -18.63 13.69 20.26
N LEU A 25 -18.06 14.64 20.99
CA LEU A 25 -17.15 15.64 20.43
C LEU A 25 -15.88 14.99 19.90
N CYS A 26 -15.20 14.16 20.68
CA CYS A 26 -13.99 13.46 20.25
C CYS A 26 -14.26 12.52 19.08
N LEU A 27 -15.38 11.79 19.12
CA LEU A 27 -15.80 10.88 18.06
C LEU A 27 -16.07 11.66 16.74
N GLY A 28 -16.88 12.71 16.80
CA GLY A 28 -17.18 13.54 15.65
C GLY A 28 -15.94 14.19 15.06
N PHE A 29 -15.07 14.71 15.93
CA PHE A 29 -13.80 15.31 15.51
C PHE A 29 -12.87 14.29 14.84
N SER A 30 -12.76 13.09 15.39
CA SER A 30 -11.95 12.00 14.81
C SER A 30 -12.46 11.56 13.45
N LEU A 31 -13.78 11.54 13.23
CA LEU A 31 -14.37 11.28 11.91
C LEU A 31 -14.01 12.36 10.90
N LEU A 32 -13.99 13.64 11.30
CA LEU A 32 -13.55 14.73 10.43
C LEU A 32 -12.08 14.59 10.06
N LEU A 33 -11.21 14.24 11.00
CA LEU A 33 -9.78 13.98 10.73
C LEU A 33 -9.61 12.78 9.79
N GLY A 34 -10.37 11.71 9.98
CA GLY A 34 -10.39 10.55 9.10
C GLY A 34 -10.81 10.88 7.68
N LEU A 35 -11.87 11.71 7.53
CA LEU A 35 -12.32 12.19 6.23
C LEU A 35 -11.23 13.03 5.54
N LEU A 36 -10.56 13.90 6.27
CA LEU A 36 -9.47 14.73 5.74
C LEU A 36 -8.29 13.87 5.26
N LEU A 37 -7.90 12.85 6.02
CA LEU A 37 -6.88 11.87 5.61
C LEU A 37 -7.31 11.09 4.35
N ALA A 38 -8.56 10.65 4.30
CA ALA A 38 -9.11 9.93 3.17
C ALA A 38 -9.09 10.79 1.89
N LEU A 39 -9.49 12.06 1.98
CA LEU A 39 -9.44 13.01 0.86
C LEU A 39 -8.00 13.26 0.40
N ALA A 40 -7.06 13.43 1.32
CA ALA A 40 -5.64 13.59 1.00
C ALA A 40 -5.07 12.35 0.30
N TYR A 41 -5.47 11.14 0.75
CA TYR A 41 -5.04 9.88 0.15
C TYR A 41 -5.58 9.68 -1.27
N MET A 42 -6.84 10.07 -1.53
CA MET A 42 -7.46 9.97 -2.87
C MET A 42 -6.74 10.82 -3.91
N TYR A 43 -6.00 11.83 -3.50
CA TYR A 43 -5.29 12.72 -4.42
C TYR A 43 -4.13 11.98 -5.11
N ARG A 44 -4.19 11.87 -6.45
CA ARG A 44 -3.19 11.23 -7.32
C ARG A 44 -2.84 9.77 -6.99
N THR A 45 -3.70 9.05 -6.27
CA THR A 45 -3.45 7.64 -5.91
C THR A 45 -4.54 6.75 -6.52
N ARG A 46 -4.16 5.56 -6.99
CA ARG A 46 -5.14 4.50 -7.29
C ARG A 46 -5.61 3.92 -5.97
N TYR A 47 -6.92 3.94 -5.73
CA TYR A 47 -7.49 3.50 -4.46
C TYR A 47 -8.67 2.54 -4.66
N THR A 48 -8.94 1.71 -3.68
CA THR A 48 -10.16 0.91 -3.58
C THR A 48 -11.15 1.60 -2.65
N LYS A 49 -12.45 1.52 -2.98
CA LYS A 49 -13.51 2.11 -2.14
C LYS A 49 -13.44 1.59 -0.70
N SER A 50 -13.19 0.29 -0.54
CA SER A 50 -13.09 -0.35 0.77
C SER A 50 -11.99 0.26 1.62
N PHE A 51 -10.80 0.48 1.07
CA PHE A 51 -9.68 1.08 1.79
C PHE A 51 -9.96 2.50 2.24
N VAL A 52 -10.54 3.34 1.36
CA VAL A 52 -10.86 4.74 1.67
C VAL A 52 -11.86 4.83 2.83
N VAL A 53 -12.90 3.99 2.83
CA VAL A 53 -13.88 3.95 3.91
C VAL A 53 -13.23 3.50 5.22
N THR A 54 -12.39 2.47 5.19
CA THR A 54 -11.64 2.01 6.37
C THR A 54 -10.74 3.12 6.91
N LEU A 55 -10.01 3.83 6.04
CA LEU A 55 -9.13 4.92 6.41
C LEU A 55 -9.89 6.08 7.07
N ALA A 56 -11.09 6.40 6.56
CA ALA A 56 -11.94 7.46 7.13
C ALA A 56 -12.49 7.11 8.52
N LEU A 57 -12.78 5.83 8.79
CA LEU A 57 -13.34 5.36 10.05
C LEU A 57 -12.29 5.06 11.12
N LEU A 58 -11.07 4.72 10.69
CA LEU A 58 -10.03 4.23 11.59
C LEU A 58 -9.69 5.18 12.75
N PRO A 59 -9.53 6.51 12.55
CA PRO A 59 -9.26 7.43 13.65
C PRO A 59 -10.36 7.41 14.72
N ALA A 60 -11.62 7.30 14.30
CA ALA A 60 -12.74 7.26 15.23
C ALA A 60 -12.75 5.97 16.06
N VAL A 61 -12.48 4.83 15.44
CA VAL A 61 -12.37 3.54 16.15
C VAL A 61 -11.23 3.59 17.18
N VAL A 62 -10.05 4.09 16.78
CA VAL A 62 -8.89 4.20 17.68
C VAL A 62 -9.18 5.18 18.82
N CYS A 63 -9.82 6.33 18.50
CA CYS A 63 -10.21 7.33 19.49
C CYS A 63 -11.09 6.71 20.60
N VAL A 64 -12.15 5.99 20.22
CA VAL A 64 -13.05 5.35 21.18
C VAL A 64 -12.31 4.31 22.02
N VAL A 65 -11.48 3.49 21.40
CA VAL A 65 -10.69 2.48 22.14
C VAL A 65 -9.78 3.14 23.16
N ILE A 66 -9.08 4.21 22.80
CA ILE A 66 -8.18 4.92 23.73
C ILE A 66 -8.96 5.60 24.85
N MET A 67 -10.11 6.22 24.55
CA MET A 67 -10.96 6.80 25.58
C MET A 67 -11.43 5.76 26.61
N MET A 68 -11.78 4.54 26.16
CA MET A 68 -12.22 3.47 27.05
C MET A 68 -11.08 2.86 27.87
N VAL A 69 -9.85 2.93 27.36
CA VAL A 69 -8.64 2.44 28.05
C VAL A 69 -8.08 3.47 29.03
N ASN A 70 -8.43 4.76 28.86
CA ASN A 70 -7.87 5.86 29.63
C ASN A 70 -8.08 5.64 31.14
N GLY A 71 -6.98 5.64 31.87
CA GLY A 71 -6.96 5.39 33.33
C GLY A 71 -6.83 3.91 33.74
N ASN A 72 -6.94 2.95 32.83
CA ASN A 72 -6.83 1.53 33.14
C ASN A 72 -5.71 0.83 32.36
N VAL A 73 -4.53 0.70 32.98
CA VAL A 73 -3.35 0.06 32.37
C VAL A 73 -3.64 -1.39 31.96
N GLY A 74 -4.43 -2.13 32.73
CA GLY A 74 -4.81 -3.51 32.43
C GLY A 74 -5.65 -3.62 31.15
N ALA A 75 -6.61 -2.70 30.98
CA ALA A 75 -7.40 -2.61 29.75
C ALA A 75 -6.51 -2.28 28.54
N GLY A 76 -5.52 -1.39 28.70
CA GLY A 76 -4.55 -1.06 27.65
C GLY A 76 -3.76 -2.26 27.15
N VAL A 77 -3.26 -3.08 28.08
CA VAL A 77 -2.54 -4.32 27.75
C VAL A 77 -3.45 -5.34 27.05
N ALA A 78 -4.70 -5.49 27.54
CA ALA A 78 -5.66 -6.40 26.95
C ALA A 78 -6.03 -6.00 25.51
N VAL A 79 -6.24 -4.71 25.26
CA VAL A 79 -6.52 -4.17 23.92
C VAL A 79 -5.32 -4.37 23.00
N ALA A 80 -4.09 -4.07 23.44
CA ALA A 80 -2.87 -4.32 22.68
C ALA A 80 -2.71 -5.80 22.32
N GLY A 81 -2.99 -6.70 23.27
CA GLY A 81 -3.03 -8.14 23.04
C GLY A 81 -4.08 -8.56 22.01
N ALA A 82 -5.30 -8.03 22.10
CA ALA A 82 -6.36 -8.31 21.15
C ALA A 82 -6.01 -7.86 19.74
N PHE A 83 -5.43 -6.67 19.57
CA PHE A 83 -4.97 -6.18 18.25
C PHE A 83 -3.84 -7.03 17.68
N SER A 84 -2.95 -7.57 18.52
CA SER A 84 -1.87 -8.46 18.05
C SER A 84 -2.38 -9.79 17.49
N LEU A 85 -3.56 -10.24 17.92
CA LEU A 85 -4.22 -11.45 17.41
C LEU A 85 -4.95 -11.22 16.07
N VAL A 86 -5.21 -9.95 15.69
CA VAL A 86 -5.82 -9.60 14.41
C VAL A 86 -4.78 -9.79 13.31
N ARG A 87 -4.69 -11.02 12.81
CA ARG A 87 -3.84 -11.33 11.67
C ARG A 87 -4.55 -10.90 10.39
N PHE A 88 -4.07 -9.85 9.76
CA PHE A 88 -4.49 -9.51 8.40
C PHE A 88 -4.06 -10.63 7.43
N ARG A 89 -5.01 -11.48 7.09
CA ARG A 89 -4.79 -12.65 6.22
C ARG A 89 -4.82 -12.27 4.72
N SER A 90 -5.02 -11.01 4.41
CA SER A 90 -5.05 -10.48 3.06
C SER A 90 -3.66 -10.07 2.57
N VAL A 91 -3.49 -10.02 1.26
CA VAL A 91 -2.29 -9.53 0.58
C VAL A 91 -1.79 -8.26 1.28
N PRO A 92 -0.51 -8.19 1.67
CA PRO A 92 0.03 -7.00 2.31
C PRO A 92 -0.24 -5.80 1.40
N GLY A 93 -0.88 -4.76 1.96
CA GLY A 93 -1.14 -3.52 1.24
C GLY A 93 0.17 -2.88 0.79
N THR A 94 0.08 -1.94 -0.14
CA THR A 94 1.24 -1.16 -0.54
C THR A 94 1.84 -0.43 0.67
N ALA A 95 3.16 -0.16 0.66
CA ALA A 95 3.83 0.60 1.72
C ALA A 95 3.12 1.94 2.02
N ARG A 96 2.53 2.56 0.98
CA ARG A 96 1.74 3.78 1.10
C ARG A 96 0.45 3.56 1.89
N GLU A 97 -0.27 2.47 1.66
CA GLU A 97 -1.48 2.10 2.40
C GLU A 97 -1.16 1.87 3.88
N ILE A 98 -0.12 1.11 4.15
CA ILE A 98 0.33 0.85 5.52
C ILE A 98 0.69 2.16 6.22
N GLY A 99 1.47 3.03 5.59
CA GLY A 99 1.84 4.34 6.14
C GLY A 99 0.64 5.23 6.46
N THR A 100 -0.38 5.26 5.58
CA THR A 100 -1.59 6.06 5.83
C THR A 100 -2.47 5.49 6.94
N LEU A 101 -2.50 4.17 7.13
CA LEU A 101 -3.16 3.56 8.27
C LEU A 101 -2.49 3.96 9.59
N PHE A 102 -1.15 3.97 9.66
CA PHE A 102 -0.42 4.45 10.84
C PHE A 102 -0.70 5.92 11.14
N LEU A 103 -0.80 6.77 10.12
CA LEU A 103 -1.19 8.18 10.30
C LEU A 103 -2.61 8.31 10.87
N ALA A 104 -3.54 7.53 10.35
CA ALA A 104 -4.92 7.51 10.84
C ALA A 104 -5.02 7.02 12.29
N MET A 105 -4.25 5.97 12.63
CA MET A 105 -4.16 5.49 14.01
C MET A 105 -3.57 6.54 14.95
N GLY A 106 -2.48 7.22 14.53
CA GLY A 106 -1.86 8.29 15.31
C GLY A 106 -2.81 9.46 15.59
N ALA A 107 -3.56 9.90 14.58
CA ALA A 107 -4.56 10.95 14.72
C ALA A 107 -5.68 10.56 15.72
N GLY A 108 -6.18 9.31 15.61
CA GLY A 108 -7.19 8.77 16.52
C GLY A 108 -6.69 8.63 17.96
N LEU A 109 -5.43 8.22 18.13
CA LEU A 109 -4.80 8.08 19.43
C LEU A 109 -4.70 9.43 20.16
N ILE A 110 -4.20 10.47 19.47
CA ILE A 110 -4.08 11.82 20.04
C ILE A 110 -5.47 12.39 20.39
N ALA A 111 -6.45 12.19 19.49
CA ALA A 111 -7.83 12.65 19.73
C ALA A 111 -8.48 11.92 20.91
N GLY A 112 -8.25 10.59 21.04
CA GLY A 112 -8.76 9.78 22.15
C GLY A 112 -8.17 10.13 23.50
N MET A 113 -6.97 10.71 23.52
CA MET A 113 -6.38 11.29 24.75
C MET A 113 -6.95 12.67 25.12
N GLY A 114 -7.88 13.21 24.30
CA GLY A 114 -8.51 14.52 24.52
C GLY A 114 -7.75 15.71 23.92
N TYR A 115 -6.60 15.49 23.28
CA TYR A 115 -5.79 16.56 22.70
C TYR A 115 -6.22 16.92 21.27
N LEU A 116 -7.46 17.39 21.09
CA LEU A 116 -8.06 17.64 19.76
C LEU A 116 -7.24 18.64 18.92
N GLY A 117 -6.72 19.72 19.53
CA GLY A 117 -5.89 20.69 18.84
C GLY A 117 -4.60 20.10 18.26
N PHE A 118 -3.92 19.24 19.04
CA PHE A 118 -2.73 18.54 18.57
C PHE A 118 -3.05 17.48 17.51
N ALA A 119 -4.19 16.79 17.63
CA ALA A 119 -4.66 15.85 16.61
C ALA A 119 -4.91 16.54 15.26
N ALA A 120 -5.55 17.73 15.28
CA ALA A 120 -5.75 18.56 14.09
C ALA A 120 -4.42 18.99 13.48
N LEU A 121 -3.53 19.57 14.29
CA LEU A 121 -2.22 20.03 13.83
C LEU A 121 -1.40 18.90 13.22
N PHE A 122 -1.33 17.75 13.90
CA PHE A 122 -0.66 16.55 13.40
C PHE A 122 -1.23 16.12 12.03
N THR A 123 -2.56 15.99 11.94
CA THR A 123 -3.22 15.54 10.72
C THR A 123 -2.99 16.49 9.57
N VAL A 124 -3.12 17.81 9.80
CA VAL A 124 -2.93 18.83 8.74
C VAL A 124 -1.47 18.84 8.26
N VAL A 125 -0.50 18.83 9.17
CA VAL A 125 0.92 18.80 8.81
C VAL A 125 1.25 17.55 8.01
N MET A 126 0.79 16.38 8.47
CA MET A 126 1.07 15.11 7.78
C MET A 126 0.37 15.01 6.43
N CYS A 127 -0.86 15.52 6.30
CA CYS A 127 -1.53 15.64 5.00
C CYS A 127 -0.76 16.57 4.05
N ALA A 128 -0.27 17.71 4.53
CA ALA A 128 0.51 18.65 3.72
C ALA A 128 1.81 18.00 3.22
N VAL A 129 2.55 17.32 4.08
CA VAL A 129 3.77 16.59 3.73
C VAL A 129 3.47 15.46 2.73
N PHE A 130 2.41 14.69 2.97
CA PHE A 130 1.98 13.61 2.07
C PHE A 130 1.64 14.14 0.66
N LEU A 131 0.88 15.24 0.58
CA LEU A 131 0.55 15.89 -0.69
C LEU A 131 1.78 16.47 -1.38
N LEU A 132 2.71 17.04 -0.62
CA LEU A 132 3.96 17.58 -1.15
C LEU A 132 4.81 16.46 -1.78
N TYR A 133 5.01 15.34 -1.09
CA TYR A 133 5.74 14.19 -1.62
C TYR A 133 5.06 13.55 -2.84
N SER A 134 3.70 13.53 -2.83
CA SER A 134 2.93 13.06 -3.99
C SER A 134 3.05 14.00 -5.20
N ARG A 135 3.25 15.30 -4.99
CA ARG A 135 3.46 16.27 -6.08
C ARG A 135 4.88 16.23 -6.65
N LEU A 136 5.86 16.05 -5.80
CA LEU A 136 7.28 16.01 -6.17
C LEU A 136 7.68 14.69 -6.81
N ASP A 137 6.77 13.70 -6.90
CA ASP A 137 7.08 12.31 -7.30
C ASP A 137 8.35 11.80 -6.60
N PHE A 138 8.46 12.12 -5.29
CA PHE A 138 9.65 11.77 -4.51
C PHE A 138 9.86 10.25 -4.48
N GLY A 139 11.04 9.83 -4.95
CA GLY A 139 11.35 8.40 -5.08
C GLY A 139 10.92 7.77 -6.41
N ALA A 140 10.28 8.49 -7.34
CA ALA A 140 10.01 7.98 -8.67
C ALA A 140 11.34 7.77 -9.43
N LYS A 141 11.57 6.56 -9.94
CA LYS A 141 12.71 6.30 -10.84
C LYS A 141 12.52 7.13 -12.11
N LYS A 142 13.51 7.98 -12.41
CA LYS A 142 13.51 8.94 -13.53
C LYS A 142 13.20 8.32 -14.91
N ASN A 143 13.30 7.00 -15.05
CA ASN A 143 13.06 6.22 -16.26
C ASN A 143 12.14 5.01 -16.04
N ALA A 144 11.08 5.16 -15.24
CA ALA A 144 10.15 4.04 -14.95
C ALA A 144 9.52 3.42 -16.22
N SER A 145 9.44 4.17 -17.33
CA SER A 145 8.96 3.68 -18.63
C SER A 145 9.92 2.71 -19.31
N SER A 146 11.23 2.80 -19.02
CA SER A 146 12.26 1.93 -19.59
C SER A 146 12.35 0.56 -18.91
N TYR A 147 11.88 0.44 -17.67
CA TYR A 147 11.91 -0.84 -16.92
C TYR A 147 10.72 -1.70 -17.33
N LYS A 148 10.99 -2.84 -17.96
CA LYS A 148 9.98 -3.76 -18.47
C LYS A 148 10.26 -5.18 -18.02
N THR A 149 9.19 -5.96 -17.87
CA THR A 149 9.26 -7.42 -17.80
C THR A 149 8.86 -7.95 -19.15
N LEU A 150 9.79 -8.63 -19.80
CA LEU A 150 9.62 -9.28 -21.10
C LEU A 150 9.46 -10.78 -20.86
N THR A 151 8.35 -11.34 -21.34
CA THR A 151 8.14 -12.78 -21.38
C THR A 151 8.08 -13.22 -22.84
N VAL A 152 8.93 -14.18 -23.21
CA VAL A 152 9.01 -14.73 -24.56
C VAL A 152 8.80 -16.23 -24.51
N MET A 153 7.92 -16.75 -25.36
CA MET A 153 7.80 -18.19 -25.60
C MET A 153 8.70 -18.60 -26.77
N ILE A 154 9.38 -19.72 -26.61
CA ILE A 154 10.19 -20.35 -27.66
C ILE A 154 9.88 -21.84 -27.75
N PRO A 155 10.05 -22.47 -28.92
CA PRO A 155 9.94 -23.93 -29.06
C PRO A 155 11.09 -24.63 -28.33
N GLU A 156 10.87 -25.90 -27.94
CA GLU A 156 11.86 -26.72 -27.22
C GLU A 156 13.15 -26.95 -28.06
N GLU A 157 13.01 -27.00 -29.35
CA GLU A 157 14.13 -27.19 -30.30
C GLU A 157 15.11 -26.01 -30.32
N LEU A 158 14.69 -24.83 -29.84
CA LEU A 158 15.52 -23.64 -29.82
C LEU A 158 16.29 -23.54 -28.50
N ASP A 159 17.63 -23.52 -28.60
CA ASP A 159 18.45 -23.27 -27.42
C ASP A 159 18.18 -21.86 -26.88
N TYR A 160 17.76 -21.78 -25.62
CA TYR A 160 17.47 -20.49 -24.98
C TYR A 160 18.72 -19.76 -24.49
N ALA A 161 19.90 -20.42 -24.51
CA ALA A 161 21.12 -19.78 -24.08
C ALA A 161 21.62 -18.80 -25.17
N GLY A 162 21.52 -17.51 -24.90
CA GLY A 162 22.06 -16.45 -25.76
C GLY A 162 21.31 -16.18 -27.06
N VAL A 163 20.16 -16.82 -27.28
CA VAL A 163 19.38 -16.65 -28.54
C VAL A 163 18.96 -15.20 -28.84
N PHE A 164 18.84 -14.37 -27.82
CA PHE A 164 18.40 -12.98 -27.94
C PHE A 164 19.49 -11.95 -27.59
N ASP A 165 20.72 -12.36 -27.30
CA ASP A 165 21.77 -11.50 -26.76
C ASP A 165 22.10 -10.32 -27.67
N ASP A 166 22.16 -10.53 -28.99
CA ASP A 166 22.42 -9.47 -29.97
C ASP A 166 21.27 -8.45 -30.04
N ILE A 167 20.02 -8.91 -29.88
CA ILE A 167 18.86 -8.04 -29.81
C ILE A 167 18.90 -7.23 -28.51
N PHE A 168 19.17 -7.88 -27.40
CA PHE A 168 19.29 -7.19 -26.11
C PHE A 168 20.45 -6.20 -26.09
N ALA A 169 21.61 -6.54 -26.65
CA ALA A 169 22.75 -5.64 -26.75
C ALA A 169 22.41 -4.35 -27.51
N ARG A 170 21.52 -4.42 -28.51
CA ARG A 170 21.10 -3.27 -29.30
C ARG A 170 20.06 -2.41 -28.61
N TYR A 171 18.99 -3.01 -28.10
CA TYR A 171 17.79 -2.30 -27.63
C TYR A 171 17.73 -2.09 -26.12
N THR A 172 18.57 -2.79 -25.33
CA THR A 172 18.55 -2.67 -23.87
C THR A 172 19.84 -2.09 -23.30
N VAL A 173 19.73 -1.43 -22.17
CA VAL A 173 20.88 -1.00 -21.35
C VAL A 173 21.35 -2.16 -20.46
N SER A 174 20.38 -2.92 -19.94
CA SER A 174 20.62 -4.13 -19.16
C SER A 174 19.47 -5.11 -19.34
N HIS A 175 19.79 -6.38 -19.26
CA HIS A 175 18.82 -7.48 -19.25
C HIS A 175 19.25 -8.52 -18.23
N GLU A 176 18.29 -9.13 -17.59
CA GLU A 176 18.51 -10.22 -16.62
C GLU A 176 17.44 -11.28 -16.83
N GLN A 177 17.88 -12.53 -16.99
CA GLN A 177 16.96 -13.67 -17.06
C GLN A 177 16.49 -14.06 -15.67
N VAL A 178 15.21 -13.83 -15.41
CA VAL A 178 14.59 -14.06 -14.08
C VAL A 178 14.12 -15.51 -13.93
N SER A 179 13.51 -16.07 -14.97
CA SER A 179 12.98 -17.41 -14.90
C SER A 179 12.90 -18.09 -16.27
N VAL A 180 13.04 -19.40 -16.24
CA VAL A 180 12.76 -20.31 -17.36
C VAL A 180 11.71 -21.30 -16.87
N LYS A 181 10.62 -21.42 -17.60
CA LYS A 181 9.53 -22.35 -17.28
C LYS A 181 9.13 -23.14 -18.51
N THR A 182 9.12 -24.48 -18.39
CA THR A 182 8.54 -25.34 -19.42
C THR A 182 7.02 -25.26 -19.38
N THR A 183 6.39 -25.18 -20.54
CA THR A 183 4.93 -25.07 -20.70
C THR A 183 4.46 -26.00 -21.82
N ASN A 184 3.16 -26.18 -21.95
CA ASN A 184 2.56 -27.00 -23.00
C ASN A 184 3.13 -28.43 -23.05
N LEU A 185 3.09 -29.13 -21.91
CA LEU A 185 3.59 -30.50 -21.73
C LEU A 185 5.08 -30.69 -22.11
N GLY A 186 5.87 -29.62 -22.01
CA GLY A 186 7.31 -29.64 -22.27
C GLY A 186 7.72 -29.12 -23.64
N SER A 187 6.80 -28.93 -24.58
CA SER A 187 7.11 -28.51 -25.97
C SER A 187 7.47 -27.04 -26.14
N LEU A 188 7.30 -26.21 -25.10
CA LEU A 188 7.62 -24.79 -25.13
C LEU A 188 8.35 -24.36 -23.86
N PHE A 189 9.31 -23.43 -24.03
CA PHE A 189 9.90 -22.70 -22.92
C PHE A 189 9.29 -21.31 -22.83
N ARG A 190 8.97 -20.88 -21.60
CA ARG A 190 8.63 -19.50 -21.28
C ARG A 190 9.81 -18.87 -20.56
N LEU A 191 10.42 -17.90 -21.22
CA LEU A 191 11.56 -17.15 -20.69
C LEU A 191 11.06 -15.80 -20.19
N THR A 192 11.42 -15.43 -18.96
CA THR A 192 11.08 -14.14 -18.38
C THR A 192 12.36 -13.36 -18.13
N TYR A 193 12.42 -12.15 -18.66
CA TYR A 193 13.54 -11.23 -18.51
C TYR A 193 13.08 -9.94 -17.85
N HIS A 194 13.89 -9.38 -16.98
CA HIS A 194 13.84 -7.98 -16.61
C HIS A 194 14.75 -7.20 -17.55
N ILE A 195 14.20 -6.25 -18.26
CA ILE A 195 14.93 -5.45 -19.23
C ILE A 195 14.81 -3.97 -18.93
N VAL A 196 15.85 -3.22 -19.25
CA VAL A 196 15.86 -1.76 -19.23
C VAL A 196 16.07 -1.28 -20.65
N LEU A 197 15.03 -0.75 -21.29
CA LEU A 197 15.10 -0.26 -22.67
C LEU A 197 16.02 0.98 -22.77
N ARG A 198 16.81 1.08 -23.83
CA ARG A 198 17.59 2.28 -24.14
C ARG A 198 16.65 3.42 -24.53
N ASP A 199 15.75 3.14 -25.47
CA ASP A 199 14.70 4.05 -25.88
C ASP A 199 13.34 3.33 -25.85
N PRO A 200 12.38 3.81 -25.05
CA PRO A 200 11.02 3.27 -25.04
C PRO A 200 10.30 3.34 -26.40
N ALA A 201 10.70 4.23 -27.30
CA ALA A 201 10.12 4.35 -28.63
C ALA A 201 10.47 3.16 -29.55
N GLU A 202 11.61 2.49 -29.30
CA GLU A 202 12.08 1.33 -30.07
C GLU A 202 11.50 -0.01 -29.56
N GLU A 203 10.62 0.00 -28.56
CA GLU A 203 10.01 -1.22 -28.00
C GLU A 203 9.37 -2.09 -29.07
N LYS A 204 8.64 -1.49 -30.01
CA LYS A 204 7.97 -2.22 -31.08
C LYS A 204 8.97 -2.90 -32.02
N GLU A 205 10.04 -2.20 -32.42
CA GLU A 205 11.05 -2.76 -33.30
C GLU A 205 11.78 -3.94 -32.66
N MET A 206 12.09 -3.83 -31.36
CA MET A 206 12.65 -4.93 -30.58
C MET A 206 11.72 -6.16 -30.57
N ILE A 207 10.41 -5.96 -30.33
CA ILE A 207 9.42 -7.05 -30.34
C ILE A 207 9.38 -7.71 -31.71
N ASP A 208 9.39 -6.95 -32.81
CA ASP A 208 9.35 -7.49 -34.16
C ASP A 208 10.61 -8.34 -34.48
N LYS A 209 11.78 -7.94 -33.97
CA LYS A 209 13.00 -8.74 -34.09
C LYS A 209 12.94 -10.03 -33.25
N LEU A 210 12.41 -9.95 -32.04
CA LEU A 210 12.21 -11.14 -31.20
C LEU A 210 11.23 -12.12 -31.86
N ARG A 211 10.15 -11.63 -32.50
CA ARG A 211 9.17 -12.47 -33.21
C ARG A 211 9.76 -13.24 -34.36
N CYS A 212 10.75 -12.69 -35.06
CA CYS A 212 11.45 -13.41 -36.14
C CYS A 212 12.23 -14.62 -35.64
N ARG A 213 12.66 -14.62 -34.38
CA ARG A 213 13.48 -15.70 -33.79
C ARG A 213 12.70 -16.71 -32.96
N ASN A 214 11.61 -16.27 -32.31
CA ASN A 214 10.85 -17.16 -31.45
C ASN A 214 9.83 -18.04 -32.17
N GLY A 215 9.85 -18.08 -33.50
CA GLY A 215 8.85 -18.82 -34.28
C GLY A 215 7.47 -18.19 -34.28
N ASN A 216 7.37 -16.88 -34.11
CA ASN A 216 6.13 -16.11 -34.05
C ASN A 216 5.20 -16.53 -32.91
N LEU A 217 5.76 -17.06 -31.83
CA LEU A 217 5.02 -17.41 -30.61
C LEU A 217 4.73 -16.17 -29.76
N GLU A 218 4.02 -16.36 -28.66
CA GLU A 218 3.60 -15.28 -27.76
C GLU A 218 4.79 -14.51 -27.18
N ILE A 219 4.70 -13.19 -27.22
CA ILE A 219 5.59 -12.26 -26.52
C ILE A 219 4.72 -11.33 -25.69
N LEU A 220 5.02 -11.19 -24.41
CA LEU A 220 4.36 -10.28 -23.49
C LEU A 220 5.38 -9.28 -22.94
N VAL A 221 5.10 -8.00 -23.13
CA VAL A 221 5.87 -6.92 -22.48
C VAL A 221 4.96 -6.20 -21.49
N SER A 222 5.35 -6.19 -20.24
CA SER A 222 4.65 -5.48 -19.17
C SER A 222 5.58 -4.49 -18.46
N LYS A 223 5.00 -3.52 -17.77
CA LYS A 223 5.80 -2.70 -16.85
C LYS A 223 6.32 -3.61 -15.75
N GLN A 224 7.59 -3.44 -15.39
CA GLN A 224 8.13 -4.14 -14.24
C GLN A 224 7.38 -3.65 -13.01
N GLU A 225 6.54 -4.53 -12.44
CA GLU A 225 5.96 -4.28 -11.13
C GLU A 225 7.08 -4.42 -10.12
N THR A 226 7.29 -3.38 -9.32
CA THR A 226 8.12 -3.49 -8.12
C THR A 226 7.33 -4.40 -7.18
N THR A 227 7.62 -5.69 -7.25
CA THR A 227 6.94 -6.69 -6.42
C THR A 227 7.21 -6.32 -4.97
N SER A 228 6.14 -6.02 -4.23
CA SER A 228 6.12 -5.87 -2.78
C SER A 228 6.40 -7.21 -2.05
N ALA A 229 7.20 -8.09 -2.64
CA ALA A 229 7.56 -9.40 -2.11
C ALA A 229 8.91 -9.40 -1.35
N GLU A 230 9.51 -8.22 -1.17
CA GLU A 230 10.72 -8.05 -0.36
C GLU A 230 10.45 -7.13 0.85
N LEU A 231 9.58 -7.59 1.78
CA LEU A 231 9.53 -7.13 3.16
C LEU A 231 9.27 -8.34 4.08
#